data_9473da30fb41727af1e21ff787f3cafc
#
_entry.id   9473da30fb41727af1e21ff787f3cafc
#
_cell.length_a   1.000
_cell.length_b   1.000
_cell.length_c   1.000
_cell.angle_alpha   90.00
_cell.angle_beta   90.00
_cell.angle_gamma   90.00
#
_symmetry.space_group_name_H-M   'P 1'
#
loop_
_entity.id
_entity.type
_entity.pdbx_description
1 polymer ?
#
loop_
_entity_poly.entity_id
_entity_poly.type
_entity_poly.pdbx_seq_one_letter_code
_entity_poly.pdbx_strand_id
1 'polypeptide(L)'
;MLTATYDPLFIDYNYPTAVSLSSKLTHKYALKSGTTYGDNWNIGFNKDVLCAVWIGYDDNRSLNTSEYKYSQNIWYKSIEAVEKDKTIEETWYEIPKNISGVFVDPISGKPVTDTNQKKKLMYFIKGTEPLATDPVFDEILDDDYGA
;
A
#
# COMPACT_ATOMS: atom_id res chain seq x y z
N MET A 1 4.11 0.25 4.23
CA MET A 1 3.74 -0.92 3.40
C MET A 1 2.29 -0.86 2.94
N LEU A 2 1.28 -0.79 3.81
CA LEU A 2 -0.14 -0.83 3.38
C LEU A 2 -0.61 0.36 2.53
N THR A 3 0.11 1.49 2.54
CA THR A 3 -0.14 2.61 1.61
C THR A 3 0.38 2.36 0.19
N ALA A 4 1.23 1.35 -0.01
CA ALA A 4 1.76 1.00 -1.32
C ALA A 4 0.79 0.15 -2.17
N THR A 5 -0.29 -0.38 -1.57
CA THR A 5 -1.25 -1.26 -2.26
C THR A 5 -2.07 -0.57 -3.34
N TYR A 6 -2.07 0.75 -3.38
CA TYR A 6 -2.69 1.57 -4.43
C TYR A 6 -1.74 2.59 -5.07
N ASP A 7 -0.43 2.49 -4.80
CA ASP A 7 0.58 3.42 -5.32
C ASP A 7 1.01 3.02 -6.74
N PRO A 8 0.78 3.87 -7.75
CA PRO A 8 1.15 3.59 -9.14
C PRO A 8 2.65 3.39 -9.37
N LEU A 9 3.50 3.86 -8.45
CA LEU A 9 4.95 3.69 -8.53
C LEU A 9 5.37 2.22 -8.67
N PHE A 10 4.57 1.30 -8.12
CA PHE A 10 4.87 -0.12 -8.07
C PHE A 10 4.28 -0.94 -9.22
N ILE A 11 3.61 -0.33 -10.21
CA ILE A 11 2.96 -1.05 -11.33
C ILE A 11 3.95 -1.95 -12.08
N ASP A 12 5.16 -1.47 -12.32
CA ASP A 12 6.18 -2.18 -13.09
C ASP A 12 6.89 -3.31 -12.29
N TYR A 13 6.71 -3.35 -10.96
CA TYR A 13 7.44 -4.28 -10.08
C TYR A 13 6.53 -5.38 -9.53
N ASN A 14 5.47 -4.98 -8.86
CA ASN A 14 4.47 -5.88 -8.30
C ASN A 14 3.13 -5.16 -8.34
N TYR A 15 2.32 -5.46 -9.35
CA TYR A 15 1.10 -4.73 -9.65
C TYR A 15 0.22 -4.54 -8.39
N PRO A 16 0.04 -3.30 -7.92
CA PRO A 16 -0.68 -3.06 -6.68
C PRO A 16 -2.16 -3.44 -6.81
N THR A 17 -2.66 -4.24 -5.87
CA THR A 17 -4.01 -4.83 -5.94
C THR A 17 -5.16 -3.82 -5.94
N ALA A 18 -4.91 -2.61 -5.45
CA ALA A 18 -5.87 -1.53 -5.36
C ALA A 18 -5.46 -0.28 -6.17
N VAL A 19 -4.58 -0.42 -7.16
CA VAL A 19 -4.08 0.70 -7.97
C VAL A 19 -5.21 1.47 -8.68
N SER A 20 -6.32 0.82 -8.99
CA SER A 20 -7.53 1.46 -9.55
C SER A 20 -8.17 2.51 -8.63
N LEU A 21 -7.80 2.52 -7.35
CA LEU A 21 -8.27 3.50 -6.38
C LEU A 21 -7.35 4.73 -6.29
N SER A 22 -6.13 4.68 -6.84
CA SER A 22 -5.13 5.76 -6.70
C SER A 22 -5.63 7.14 -7.12
N SER A 23 -6.48 7.19 -8.17
CA SER A 23 -7.08 8.44 -8.67
C SER A 23 -8.43 8.80 -8.04
N LYS A 24 -8.94 7.93 -7.15
CA LYS A 24 -10.27 8.09 -6.53
C LYS A 24 -10.19 8.49 -5.06
N LEU A 25 -9.08 8.15 -4.41
CA LEU A 25 -8.87 8.46 -3.00
C LEU A 25 -8.37 9.90 -2.87
N THR A 26 -9.04 10.68 -2.02
CA THR A 26 -8.66 12.06 -1.71
C THR A 26 -7.85 12.14 -0.41
N HIS A 27 -7.90 11.09 0.40
CA HIS A 27 -7.16 10.95 1.65
C HIS A 27 -6.17 9.79 1.60
N LYS A 28 -5.34 9.69 2.63
CA LYS A 28 -4.34 8.63 2.75
C LYS A 28 -4.85 7.51 3.64
N TYR A 29 -4.73 6.27 3.16
CA TYR A 29 -5.19 5.08 3.87
C TYR A 29 -4.13 3.99 3.90
N ALA A 30 -4.16 3.18 4.93
CA ALA A 30 -3.56 1.86 4.94
C ALA A 30 -4.62 0.87 4.43
N LEU A 31 -4.33 0.14 3.35
CA LEU A 31 -5.32 -0.67 2.64
C LEU A 31 -4.78 -2.06 2.31
N LYS A 32 -5.62 -3.09 2.45
CA LYS A 32 -5.31 -4.47 2.05
C LYS A 32 -6.55 -5.17 1.51
N SER A 33 -6.39 -5.83 0.37
CA SER A 33 -7.39 -6.73 -0.20
C SER A 33 -7.13 -8.19 0.17
N GLY A 34 -8.18 -9.00 0.23
CA GLY A 34 -8.13 -10.44 0.36
C GLY A 34 -9.09 -11.08 -0.63
N THR A 35 -8.67 -12.13 -1.31
CA THR A 35 -9.50 -12.78 -2.33
C THR A 35 -9.30 -14.30 -2.27
N THR A 36 -10.42 -15.01 -2.23
CA THR A 36 -10.52 -16.44 -2.52
C THR A 36 -11.46 -16.63 -3.69
N TYR A 37 -11.78 -17.88 -4.06
CA TYR A 37 -12.76 -18.12 -5.11
C TYR A 37 -14.19 -17.67 -4.72
N GLY A 38 -14.55 -17.73 -3.44
CA GLY A 38 -15.88 -17.40 -2.90
C GLY A 38 -15.97 -16.11 -2.13
N ASP A 39 -14.82 -15.50 -1.76
CA ASP A 39 -14.75 -14.32 -0.89
C ASP A 39 -13.92 -13.22 -1.51
N ASN A 40 -14.36 -11.99 -1.32
CA ASN A 40 -13.58 -10.82 -1.64
C ASN A 40 -13.68 -9.77 -0.54
N TRP A 41 -12.53 -9.45 0.05
CA TRP A 41 -12.36 -8.50 1.13
C TRP A 41 -11.63 -7.25 0.67
N ASN A 42 -12.03 -6.11 1.21
CA ASN A 42 -11.27 -4.89 1.16
C ASN A 42 -11.32 -4.20 2.52
N ILE A 43 -10.17 -4.08 3.17
CA ILE A 43 -10.05 -3.53 4.51
C ILE A 43 -9.04 -2.40 4.48
N GLY A 44 -9.42 -1.25 4.99
CA GLY A 44 -8.53 -0.11 5.05
C GLY A 44 -8.92 0.86 6.16
N PHE A 45 -7.93 1.63 6.59
CA PHE A 45 -8.07 2.54 7.71
C PHE A 45 -7.12 3.73 7.58
N ASN A 46 -7.43 4.76 8.31
CA ASN A 46 -6.53 5.85 8.67
C ASN A 46 -6.55 6.04 10.20
N LYS A 47 -6.19 7.23 10.69
CA LYS A 47 -6.19 7.53 12.13
C LYS A 47 -7.58 7.52 12.76
N ASP A 48 -8.61 7.91 11.99
CA ASP A 48 -9.94 8.21 12.52
C ASP A 48 -10.96 7.11 12.21
N VAL A 49 -10.80 6.37 11.12
CA VAL A 49 -11.80 5.42 10.64
C VAL A 49 -11.17 4.12 10.13
N LEU A 50 -11.84 3.01 10.42
CA LEU A 50 -11.59 1.71 9.82
C LEU A 50 -12.85 1.26 9.10
N CYS A 51 -12.70 0.85 7.85
CA CYS A 51 -13.77 0.26 7.06
C CYS A 51 -13.33 -1.10 6.52
N ALA A 52 -14.18 -2.11 6.70
CA ALA A 52 -14.01 -3.43 6.14
C ALA A 52 -15.25 -3.79 5.31
N VAL A 53 -15.03 -4.25 4.11
CA VAL A 53 -16.10 -4.70 3.20
C VAL A 53 -15.81 -6.12 2.77
N TRP A 54 -16.80 -6.98 2.90
CA TRP A 54 -16.83 -8.34 2.40
C TRP A 54 -17.90 -8.49 1.33
N ILE A 55 -17.54 -9.23 0.29
CA ILE A 55 -18.46 -9.67 -0.76
C ILE A 55 -18.32 -11.19 -0.89
N GLY A 56 -19.44 -11.88 -0.87
CA GLY A 56 -19.51 -13.33 -0.99
C GLY A 56 -20.95 -13.78 -1.06
N TYR A 57 -21.13 -15.09 -1.19
CA TYR A 57 -22.44 -15.74 -1.19
C TYR A 57 -22.57 -16.66 0.03
N ASP A 58 -23.76 -16.70 0.63
CA ASP A 58 -24.03 -17.55 1.81
C ASP A 58 -23.85 -19.04 1.53
N ASP A 59 -24.06 -19.48 0.29
CA ASP A 59 -23.84 -20.85 -0.18
C ASP A 59 -22.40 -21.15 -0.61
N ASN A 60 -21.49 -20.21 -0.37
CA ASN A 60 -20.05 -20.31 -0.68
C ASN A 60 -19.75 -20.61 -2.17
N ARG A 61 -20.64 -20.28 -3.08
CA ARG A 61 -20.38 -20.39 -4.53
C ARG A 61 -19.33 -19.36 -4.96
N SER A 62 -18.67 -19.66 -6.08
CA SER A 62 -17.63 -18.78 -6.64
C SER A 62 -18.18 -17.42 -7.05
N LEU A 63 -17.39 -16.39 -6.76
CA LEU A 63 -17.60 -15.04 -7.30
C LEU A 63 -17.20 -14.99 -8.77
N ASN A 64 -17.97 -14.24 -9.57
CA ASN A 64 -17.56 -13.90 -10.92
C ASN A 64 -16.46 -12.84 -10.91
N THR A 65 -15.58 -12.85 -11.91
CA THR A 65 -14.46 -11.90 -12.02
C THR A 65 -14.92 -10.44 -11.94
N SER A 66 -16.10 -10.12 -12.46
CA SER A 66 -16.69 -8.77 -12.42
C SER A 66 -17.12 -8.34 -11.01
N GLU A 67 -17.31 -9.27 -10.09
CA GLU A 67 -17.80 -9.00 -8.73
C GLU A 67 -16.66 -8.61 -7.78
N TYR A 68 -15.41 -9.00 -8.07
CA TYR A 68 -14.24 -8.65 -7.25
C TYR A 68 -14.04 -7.15 -7.05
N LYS A 69 -14.50 -6.32 -7.99
CA LYS A 69 -14.41 -4.86 -7.87
C LYS A 69 -15.41 -4.26 -6.87
N TYR A 70 -16.44 -4.99 -6.47
CA TYR A 70 -17.51 -4.43 -5.63
C TYR A 70 -17.03 -4.09 -4.23
N SER A 71 -16.21 -4.94 -3.61
CA SER A 71 -15.67 -4.65 -2.28
C SER A 71 -14.85 -3.36 -2.27
N GLN A 72 -13.99 -3.14 -3.26
CA GLN A 72 -13.22 -1.91 -3.40
C GLN A 72 -14.10 -0.69 -3.67
N ASN A 73 -15.11 -0.84 -4.54
CA ASN A 73 -16.01 0.26 -4.88
C ASN A 73 -16.89 0.70 -3.67
N ILE A 74 -17.41 -0.25 -2.92
CA ILE A 74 -18.17 0.03 -1.71
C ILE A 74 -17.26 0.67 -0.67
N TRP A 75 -16.08 0.08 -0.45
CA TRP A 75 -15.12 0.55 0.52
C TRP A 75 -14.74 2.02 0.29
N TYR A 76 -14.25 2.36 -0.92
CA TYR A 76 -13.78 3.72 -1.17
C TYR A 76 -14.90 4.75 -1.08
N LYS A 77 -16.09 4.43 -1.57
CA LYS A 77 -17.24 5.34 -1.48
C LYS A 77 -17.67 5.58 -0.03
N SER A 78 -17.63 4.54 0.80
CA SER A 78 -18.00 4.64 2.21
C SER A 78 -16.98 5.45 3.01
N ILE A 79 -15.68 5.15 2.85
CA ILE A 79 -14.64 5.81 3.64
C ILE A 79 -14.44 7.27 3.23
N GLU A 80 -14.48 7.58 1.93
CA GLU A 80 -14.39 8.94 1.42
C GLU A 80 -15.61 9.79 1.82
N ALA A 81 -16.80 9.18 1.92
CA ALA A 81 -17.99 9.88 2.39
C ALA A 81 -17.90 10.27 3.88
N VAL A 82 -17.24 9.45 4.70
CA VAL A 82 -17.00 9.76 6.13
C VAL A 82 -15.96 10.87 6.29
N GLU A 83 -14.95 10.90 5.45
CA GLU A 83 -13.81 11.80 5.57
C GLU A 83 -13.93 13.10 4.74
N LYS A 84 -15.00 13.25 3.95
CA LYS A 84 -15.17 14.29 2.91
C LYS A 84 -14.90 15.73 3.35
N ASP A 85 -15.12 16.05 4.62
CA ASP A 85 -15.01 17.40 5.18
C ASP A 85 -13.70 17.61 5.97
N LYS A 86 -12.79 16.64 5.92
CA LYS A 86 -11.50 16.68 6.62
C LYS A 86 -10.33 16.87 5.65
N THR A 87 -9.19 17.29 6.19
CA THR A 87 -7.92 17.37 5.44
C THR A 87 -7.11 16.08 5.60
N ILE A 88 -6.11 15.88 4.72
CA ILE A 88 -5.20 14.73 4.81
C ILE A 88 -4.43 14.74 6.14
N GLU A 89 -4.00 15.91 6.60
CA GLU A 89 -3.26 16.11 7.84
C GLU A 89 -4.09 15.72 9.07
N GLU A 90 -5.38 16.02 9.05
CA GLU A 90 -6.31 15.66 10.13
C GLU A 90 -6.54 14.15 10.20
N THR A 91 -6.53 13.45 9.06
CA THR A 91 -6.89 12.04 8.96
C THR A 91 -5.70 11.09 8.96
N TRP A 92 -4.45 11.60 8.88
CA TRP A 92 -3.26 10.77 8.89
C TRP A 92 -2.45 10.92 10.17
N TYR A 93 -1.57 9.96 10.41
CA TYR A 93 -0.71 9.90 11.60
C TYR A 93 0.41 10.93 11.51
N GLU A 94 0.69 11.60 12.63
CA GLU A 94 1.91 12.37 12.79
C GLU A 94 3.13 11.45 12.87
N ILE A 95 4.26 11.92 12.34
CA ILE A 95 5.51 11.15 12.41
C ILE A 95 6.09 11.30 13.81
N PRO A 96 6.26 10.21 14.58
CA PRO A 96 6.89 10.28 15.91
C PRO A 96 8.31 10.80 15.86
N LYS A 97 8.77 11.45 16.93
CA LYS A 97 10.11 12.08 17.00
C LYS A 97 11.29 11.11 16.81
N ASN A 98 11.08 9.83 17.10
CA ASN A 98 12.07 8.76 16.94
C ASN A 98 12.02 8.07 15.56
N ILE A 99 11.21 8.59 14.64
CA ILE A 99 11.10 8.10 13.27
C ILE A 99 11.70 9.13 12.32
N SER A 100 12.42 8.64 11.31
CA SER A 100 12.94 9.42 10.19
C SER A 100 12.35 8.92 8.88
N GLY A 101 12.14 9.85 7.94
CA GLY A 101 11.76 9.54 6.57
C GLY A 101 12.98 9.58 5.65
N VAL A 102 13.22 8.52 4.89
CA VAL A 102 14.30 8.43 3.90
C VAL A 102 13.71 8.07 2.55
N PHE A 103 14.11 8.78 1.49
CA PHE A 103 13.81 8.38 0.13
C PHE A 103 14.72 7.23 -0.28
N VAL A 104 14.11 6.12 -0.65
CA VAL A 104 14.81 4.91 -1.09
C VAL A 104 14.37 4.50 -2.49
N ASP A 105 15.26 3.85 -3.21
CA ASP A 105 14.90 3.11 -4.42
C ASP A 105 13.92 1.98 -4.05
N PRO A 106 12.79 1.85 -4.75
CA PRO A 106 11.74 0.91 -4.37
C PRO A 106 12.11 -0.57 -4.56
N ILE A 107 13.18 -0.88 -5.30
CA ILE A 107 13.68 -2.24 -5.54
C ILE A 107 14.81 -2.56 -4.57
N SER A 108 15.89 -1.79 -4.63
CA SER A 108 17.10 -2.06 -3.85
C SER A 108 16.98 -1.66 -2.39
N GLY A 109 16.04 -0.77 -2.04
CA GLY A 109 15.92 -0.19 -0.71
C GLY A 109 17.02 0.80 -0.35
N LYS A 110 18.01 1.05 -1.23
CA LYS A 110 19.11 1.98 -0.99
C LYS A 110 18.63 3.44 -0.97
N PRO A 111 19.24 4.30 -0.16
CA PRO A 111 18.93 5.71 -0.14
C PRO A 111 19.16 6.36 -1.51
N VAL A 112 18.22 7.21 -1.91
CA VAL A 112 18.26 7.95 -3.18
C VAL A 112 18.42 9.42 -2.90
N THR A 113 19.50 10.01 -3.41
CA THR A 113 19.77 11.45 -3.35
C THR A 113 19.45 12.18 -4.64
N ASP A 114 19.40 11.47 -5.79
CA ASP A 114 19.06 12.02 -7.09
C ASP A 114 17.56 12.34 -7.16
N THR A 115 17.23 13.55 -7.62
CA THR A 115 15.85 14.00 -7.80
C THR A 115 15.14 13.33 -8.96
N ASN A 116 15.87 12.87 -9.98
CA ASN A 116 15.32 12.27 -11.21
C ASN A 116 15.09 10.76 -11.12
N GLN A 117 15.60 10.10 -10.08
CA GLN A 117 15.42 8.66 -9.88
C GLN A 117 14.06 8.36 -9.25
N LYS A 118 13.45 7.22 -9.66
CA LYS A 118 12.26 6.67 -8.98
C LYS A 118 12.60 6.43 -7.52
N LYS A 119 11.79 6.97 -6.61
CA LYS A 119 12.04 6.88 -5.16
C LYS A 119 10.73 6.80 -4.39
N LYS A 120 10.79 6.13 -3.25
CA LYS A 120 9.70 6.02 -2.29
C LYS A 120 10.14 6.54 -0.93
N LEU A 121 9.32 7.38 -0.31
CA LEU A 121 9.52 7.75 1.09
C LEU A 121 9.18 6.56 1.99
N MET A 122 10.17 6.08 2.72
CA MET A 122 10.04 5.02 3.73
C MET A 122 10.39 5.57 5.10
N TYR A 123 9.81 4.96 6.15
CA TYR A 123 10.00 5.39 7.51
C TYR A 123 10.79 4.36 8.31
N PHE A 124 11.78 4.83 9.07
CA PHE A 124 12.71 4.02 9.85
C PHE A 124 12.77 4.54 11.28
N ILE A 125 13.05 3.68 12.23
CA ILE A 125 13.47 4.11 13.56
C ILE A 125 14.83 4.81 13.41
N LYS A 126 15.00 5.98 14.01
CA LYS A 126 16.26 6.71 13.95
C LYS A 126 17.45 5.83 14.37
N GLY A 127 18.46 5.77 13.52
CA GLY A 127 19.63 4.92 13.68
C GLY A 127 19.52 3.55 13.02
N THR A 128 18.39 3.25 12.34
CA THR A 128 18.21 2.02 11.54
C THR A 128 17.92 2.32 10.08
N GLU A 129 18.21 3.53 9.63
CA GLU A 129 18.08 3.93 8.23
C GLU A 129 19.04 3.12 7.35
N PRO A 130 18.63 2.76 6.12
CA PRO A 130 19.49 2.03 5.21
C PRO A 130 20.70 2.86 4.80
N LEU A 131 21.85 2.23 4.69
CA LEU A 131 23.10 2.85 4.21
C LEU A 131 23.28 2.56 2.70
N ALA A 132 23.99 3.45 2.02
CA ALA A 132 24.32 3.26 0.61
C ALA A 132 25.20 2.02 0.37
N THR A 133 25.89 1.55 1.41
CA THR A 133 26.77 0.36 1.40
C THR A 133 26.05 -0.93 1.77
N ASP A 134 24.75 -0.87 2.17
CA ASP A 134 24.00 -2.07 2.48
C ASP A 134 23.87 -2.96 1.23
N PRO A 135 23.87 -4.32 1.39
CA PRO A 135 23.72 -5.23 0.27
C PRO A 135 22.37 -5.00 -0.44
N VAL A 136 22.37 -5.17 -1.75
CA VAL A 136 21.14 -5.07 -2.58
C VAL A 136 20.43 -6.41 -2.55
N PHE A 137 19.11 -6.37 -2.58
CA PHE A 137 18.29 -7.59 -2.59
C PHE A 137 18.61 -8.51 -3.78
N ASP A 138 18.97 -7.93 -4.92
CA ASP A 138 19.35 -8.68 -6.12
C ASP A 138 20.68 -9.44 -5.96
N GLU A 139 21.63 -8.91 -5.18
CA GLU A 139 22.90 -9.61 -4.86
C GLU A 139 22.68 -10.84 -3.98
N ILE A 140 21.59 -10.87 -3.20
CA ILE A 140 21.25 -12.01 -2.33
C ILE A 140 20.60 -13.15 -3.13
N LEU A 141 19.92 -12.84 -4.25
CA LEU A 141 19.23 -13.84 -5.07
C LEU A 141 20.19 -14.60 -6.03
N ASP A 142 21.29 -13.98 -6.44
CA ASP A 142 22.26 -14.60 -7.37
C ASP A 142 23.14 -15.66 -6.70
N ASP A 143 23.32 -15.62 -5.38
CA ASP A 143 24.14 -16.60 -4.65
C ASP A 143 23.40 -17.92 -4.33
N ASP A 144 22.05 -17.94 -4.36
CA ASP A 144 21.26 -19.13 -3.98
C ASP A 144 20.80 -20.02 -5.15
N TYR A 145 21.01 -19.60 -6.42
CA TYR A 145 20.60 -20.36 -7.62
C TYR A 145 21.76 -20.85 -8.49
N GLY A 146 22.98 -20.81 -8.00
CA GLY A 146 24.19 -21.21 -8.68
C GLY A 146 24.81 -22.52 -8.16
N ALA A 147 24.01 -23.61 -8.04
CA ALA A 147 24.55 -24.94 -7.78
C ALA A 147 23.73 -26.02 -8.47
#